data_216d8600f747a19f07fe8c39e07b0d66
#
_entry.id   216d8600f747a19f07fe8c39e07b0d66
#
_cell.length_a   1.000
_cell.length_b   1.000
_cell.length_c   1.000
_cell.angle_alpha   90.00
_cell.angle_beta   90.00
_cell.angle_gamma   90.00
#
_symmetry.space_group_name_H-M   'P 1'
#
loop_
_entity.id
_entity.type
_entity.pdbx_description
1 polymer ?
#
loop_
_entity_poly.entity_id
_entity_poly.type
_entity_poly.pdbx_seq_one_letter_code
_entity_poly.pdbx_strand_id
1 'polypeptide(L)'
;MADNFRGLTTGATLGRELPFSQEAEEAGLGGVLRDPSVLPKVIEILKPESFYRPQHQQLFTIIMRMFTTGSKEDLITVINEAVTMGVFETSAMAKNYLLGIMEMVPSTDNIESYCKIIEEKARVRSLINAANQILEKAYDGGEDSQTQLDAAEQSIFEIRQGRDVQGLTRISDVIVDTFEHLQEISGPDAGEHLGAKTGFGQLDAITTGLNRTDLIIIAARPAMGKSAFALNIAVNTCKATKRDVVIFSLEMGKEQLVSRMLASEALVNNTLLRSGNLEPSDWEKIAGAADTLSQLPIYFDDGAGCTVPQMKAKLRRMRNLGLVVIDYIQLMQSANKNASRVEAVSEITRSLKLMAKELNVPVIALSQLSRSSEKRDDKRPILSDLRESGSIEQDADIIMFLYRDAYYSDEGDKSVAECIVAKNRHGQTDKVQLGWIGEYTLFRGLDFRRDDE
;
A
#
# COMPACT_ATOMS: atom_id res chain seq x y z
N MET A 1 -20.40 31.51 30.81
CA MET A 1 -19.84 30.31 30.18
C MET A 1 -19.45 30.63 28.73
N ALA A 2 -18.39 31.44 28.56
CA ALA A 2 -18.01 31.98 27.25
C ALA A 2 -16.49 31.98 27.06
N ASP A 3 -15.81 30.90 27.48
CA ASP A 3 -14.35 30.88 27.46
C ASP A 3 -13.70 29.58 26.84
N ASN A 4 -14.46 28.75 26.10
CA ASN A 4 -13.91 27.53 25.54
C ASN A 4 -13.74 27.49 23.99
N PHE A 5 -13.83 28.66 23.32
CA PHE A 5 -13.66 28.70 21.84
C PHE A 5 -12.40 29.47 21.37
N ARG A 6 -11.40 29.62 22.22
CA ARG A 6 -10.13 30.32 21.88
C ARG A 6 -9.03 29.42 21.28
N GLY A 7 -9.35 28.20 20.89
CA GLY A 7 -8.35 27.18 20.45
C GLY A 7 -8.06 27.10 18.96
N LEU A 8 -8.64 27.92 18.08
CA LEU A 8 -8.49 27.74 16.62
C LEU A 8 -7.99 28.98 15.83
N THR A 9 -7.45 29.99 16.52
CA THR A 9 -6.96 31.21 15.86
C THR A 9 -5.47 31.49 16.12
N THR A 10 -4.61 30.49 15.99
CA THR A 10 -3.14 30.69 16.00
C THR A 10 -2.54 30.69 14.58
N GLY A 11 -3.24 31.28 13.61
CA GLY A 11 -2.66 31.62 12.28
C GLY A 11 -2.02 33.02 12.25
N ALA A 12 -1.74 33.63 13.40
CA ALA A 12 -1.35 35.04 13.50
C ALA A 12 0.15 35.32 13.29
N THR A 13 0.95 34.34 12.85
CA THR A 13 2.40 34.56 12.74
C THR A 13 2.83 35.37 11.50
N LEU A 14 1.96 35.61 10.51
CA LEU A 14 2.32 36.40 9.32
C LEU A 14 1.29 37.49 8.95
N GLY A 15 0.23 37.73 9.72
CA GLY A 15 -0.77 38.79 9.41
C GLY A 15 -1.51 38.55 8.09
N ARG A 16 -1.53 37.32 7.57
CA ARG A 16 -2.22 36.91 6.34
C ARG A 16 -3.51 36.17 6.68
N GLU A 17 -4.58 36.55 6.02
CA GLU A 17 -5.86 35.84 6.11
C GLU A 17 -5.76 34.46 5.50
N LEU A 18 -6.36 33.43 6.14
CA LEU A 18 -6.37 32.08 5.62
C LEU A 18 -7.20 32.00 4.33
N PRO A 19 -6.81 31.20 3.35
CA PRO A 19 -7.50 31.13 2.06
C PRO A 19 -8.90 30.54 2.18
N PHE A 20 -9.91 31.27 1.67
CA PHE A 20 -11.30 30.85 1.56
C PHE A 20 -11.97 31.51 0.34
N SER A 21 -13.15 31.07 -0.04
CA SER A 21 -14.02 31.72 -1.02
C SER A 21 -15.41 31.85 -0.44
N GLN A 22 -15.78 33.08 -0.03
CA GLN A 22 -17.10 33.35 0.51
C GLN A 22 -18.21 32.98 -0.46
N GLU A 23 -18.04 33.37 -1.74
CA GLU A 23 -19.02 33.14 -2.80
C GLU A 23 -19.25 31.64 -3.00
N ALA A 24 -18.17 30.82 -3.01
CA ALA A 24 -18.30 29.38 -3.16
C ALA A 24 -18.99 28.72 -1.95
N GLU A 25 -18.66 29.17 -0.71
CA GLU A 25 -19.30 28.66 0.51
C GLU A 25 -20.80 28.99 0.56
N GLU A 26 -21.15 30.23 0.24
CA GLU A 26 -22.54 30.68 0.16
C GLU A 26 -23.31 29.97 -0.96
N ALA A 27 -22.68 29.79 -2.14
CA ALA A 27 -23.27 29.05 -3.23
C ALA A 27 -23.44 27.56 -2.94
N GLY A 28 -22.47 26.94 -2.26
CA GLY A 28 -22.56 25.54 -1.83
C GLY A 28 -23.74 25.31 -0.88
N LEU A 29 -23.85 26.13 0.16
CA LEU A 29 -24.95 26.06 1.12
C LEU A 29 -26.29 26.42 0.50
N GLY A 30 -26.34 27.51 -0.30
CA GLY A 30 -27.54 27.97 -0.98
C GLY A 30 -28.08 26.94 -1.97
N GLY A 31 -27.20 26.23 -2.69
CA GLY A 31 -27.56 25.15 -3.60
C GLY A 31 -28.23 23.98 -2.90
N VAL A 32 -27.67 23.55 -1.77
CA VAL A 32 -28.24 22.46 -0.94
C VAL A 32 -29.61 22.87 -0.35
N LEU A 33 -29.74 24.09 0.14
CA LEU A 33 -31.01 24.59 0.67
C LEU A 33 -32.09 24.75 -0.39
N ARG A 34 -31.71 25.06 -1.64
CA ARG A 34 -32.60 25.18 -2.77
C ARG A 34 -33.10 23.85 -3.28
N ASP A 35 -32.20 22.89 -3.39
CA ASP A 35 -32.47 21.53 -3.87
C ASP A 35 -31.76 20.52 -2.95
N PRO A 36 -32.45 20.00 -1.93
CA PRO A 36 -31.88 18.99 -1.03
C PRO A 36 -31.42 17.70 -1.73
N SER A 37 -31.89 17.43 -2.95
CA SER A 37 -31.50 16.21 -3.68
C SER A 37 -30.01 16.18 -4.06
N VAL A 38 -29.33 17.33 -4.07
CA VAL A 38 -27.88 17.41 -4.34
C VAL A 38 -27.03 17.13 -3.10
N LEU A 39 -27.61 17.10 -1.91
CA LEU A 39 -26.88 16.95 -0.66
C LEU A 39 -26.02 15.68 -0.59
N PRO A 40 -26.46 14.50 -1.06
CA PRO A 40 -25.59 13.31 -1.08
C PRO A 40 -24.27 13.57 -1.80
N LYS A 41 -24.29 14.23 -2.97
CA LYS A 41 -23.09 14.59 -3.71
C LYS A 41 -22.19 15.58 -2.99
N VAL A 42 -22.80 16.53 -2.27
CA VAL A 42 -22.05 17.54 -1.50
C VAL A 42 -21.35 16.92 -0.30
N ILE A 43 -21.99 15.98 0.40
CA ILE A 43 -21.43 15.27 1.56
C ILE A 43 -20.24 14.38 1.16
N GLU A 44 -20.24 13.86 -0.06
CA GLU A 44 -19.10 13.09 -0.59
C GLU A 44 -17.82 13.95 -0.71
N ILE A 45 -17.97 15.25 -0.96
CA ILE A 45 -16.84 16.17 -1.19
C ILE A 45 -16.53 17.01 0.05
N LEU A 46 -17.54 17.50 0.75
CA LEU A 46 -17.40 18.48 1.82
C LEU A 46 -17.76 17.90 3.20
N LYS A 47 -17.00 18.36 4.19
CA LYS A 47 -17.27 18.18 5.62
C LYS A 47 -17.53 19.54 6.25
N PRO A 48 -18.13 19.62 7.46
CA PRO A 48 -18.31 20.92 8.15
C PRO A 48 -17.00 21.71 8.26
N GLU A 49 -15.88 21.04 8.52
CA GLU A 49 -14.56 21.66 8.66
C GLU A 49 -14.00 22.20 7.32
N SER A 50 -14.62 21.82 6.18
CA SER A 50 -14.24 22.33 4.87
C SER A 50 -14.60 23.80 4.70
N PHE A 51 -15.57 24.30 5.44
CA PHE A 51 -15.96 25.70 5.42
C PHE A 51 -15.03 26.54 6.30
N TYR A 52 -14.78 27.78 5.91
CA TYR A 52 -13.94 28.70 6.67
C TYR A 52 -14.72 29.44 7.76
N ARG A 53 -15.93 29.93 7.42
CA ARG A 53 -16.76 30.67 8.35
C ARG A 53 -17.40 29.74 9.37
N PRO A 54 -17.25 29.99 10.68
CA PRO A 54 -17.88 29.18 11.73
C PRO A 54 -19.39 29.06 11.56
N GLN A 55 -20.04 30.11 11.09
CA GLN A 55 -21.46 30.14 10.77
C GLN A 55 -21.84 29.12 9.67
N HIS A 56 -21.03 29.02 8.61
CA HIS A 56 -21.23 28.04 7.51
C HIS A 56 -20.97 26.62 7.99
N GLN A 57 -19.94 26.39 8.81
CA GLN A 57 -19.66 25.08 9.43
C GLN A 57 -20.87 24.59 10.24
N GLN A 58 -21.43 25.46 11.08
CA GLN A 58 -22.59 25.13 11.91
C GLN A 58 -23.84 24.87 11.05
N LEU A 59 -24.10 25.70 10.03
CA LEU A 59 -25.22 25.50 9.11
C LEU A 59 -25.10 24.16 8.38
N PHE A 60 -23.92 23.84 7.86
CA PHE A 60 -23.71 22.56 7.18
C PHE A 60 -23.84 21.37 8.14
N THR A 61 -23.38 21.51 9.38
CA THR A 61 -23.59 20.50 10.44
C THR A 61 -25.07 20.26 10.71
N ILE A 62 -25.89 21.31 10.76
CA ILE A 62 -27.35 21.22 10.95
C ILE A 62 -27.96 20.43 9.76
N ILE A 63 -27.62 20.82 8.54
CA ILE A 63 -28.14 20.20 7.31
C ILE A 63 -27.77 18.71 7.29
N MET A 64 -26.51 18.36 7.55
CA MET A 64 -26.05 16.98 7.62
C MET A 64 -26.79 16.17 8.68
N ARG A 65 -27.01 16.73 9.88
CA ARG A 65 -27.74 16.07 10.95
C ARG A 65 -29.18 15.79 10.56
N MET A 66 -29.88 16.74 9.94
CA MET A 66 -31.24 16.58 9.45
C MET A 66 -31.33 15.48 8.41
N PHE A 67 -30.40 15.45 7.46
CA PHE A 67 -30.29 14.38 6.47
C PHE A 67 -30.12 13.01 7.10
N THR A 68 -29.20 12.88 8.07
CA THR A 68 -28.90 11.60 8.75
C THR A 68 -30.09 11.08 9.58
N THR A 69 -30.89 11.99 10.16
CA THR A 69 -32.07 11.64 10.96
C THR A 69 -33.34 11.46 10.14
N GLY A 70 -33.25 11.62 8.80
CA GLY A 70 -34.42 11.51 7.91
C GLY A 70 -35.48 12.60 8.13
N SER A 71 -35.09 13.73 8.77
CA SER A 71 -35.96 14.88 8.95
C SER A 71 -36.08 15.65 7.64
N LYS A 72 -37.23 16.28 7.38
CA LYS A 72 -37.40 17.13 6.18
C LYS A 72 -36.48 18.32 6.24
N GLU A 73 -35.65 18.47 5.23
CA GLU A 73 -34.66 19.56 5.06
C GLU A 73 -35.32 20.78 4.41
N ASP A 74 -36.42 21.25 4.99
CA ASP A 74 -37.05 22.47 4.52
C ASP A 74 -36.44 23.70 5.21
N LEU A 75 -36.53 24.84 4.51
CA LEU A 75 -35.96 26.13 4.98
C LEU A 75 -36.47 26.53 6.37
N ILE A 76 -37.72 26.21 6.72
CA ILE A 76 -38.32 26.58 7.99
C ILE A 76 -37.68 25.80 9.15
N THR A 77 -37.48 24.48 8.92
CA THR A 77 -36.85 23.60 9.91
C THR A 77 -35.37 23.95 10.12
N VAL A 78 -34.63 24.27 9.05
CA VAL A 78 -33.25 24.75 9.14
C VAL A 78 -33.15 26.06 9.89
N ILE A 79 -34.07 27.03 9.65
CA ILE A 79 -34.12 28.33 10.40
C ILE A 79 -34.31 28.06 11.89
N ASN A 80 -35.29 27.24 12.26
CA ASN A 80 -35.59 26.98 13.68
C ASN A 80 -34.39 26.31 14.38
N GLU A 81 -33.77 25.35 13.73
CA GLU A 81 -32.62 24.64 14.29
C GLU A 81 -31.38 25.53 14.40
N ALA A 82 -31.16 26.41 13.41
CA ALA A 82 -30.06 27.36 13.42
C ALA A 82 -30.22 28.43 14.55
N VAL A 83 -31.43 28.83 14.86
CA VAL A 83 -31.69 29.71 16.01
C VAL A 83 -31.54 28.96 17.33
N THR A 84 -32.04 27.72 17.40
CA THR A 84 -31.91 26.88 18.60
C THR A 84 -30.47 26.60 18.96
N MET A 85 -29.62 26.40 17.96
CA MET A 85 -28.18 26.19 18.13
C MET A 85 -27.36 27.47 18.29
N GLY A 86 -28.01 28.64 18.25
CA GLY A 86 -27.36 29.94 18.44
C GLY A 86 -26.51 30.40 17.25
N VAL A 87 -26.73 29.84 16.05
CA VAL A 87 -26.07 30.30 14.83
C VAL A 87 -26.53 31.71 14.44
N PHE A 88 -27.80 32.00 14.68
CA PHE A 88 -28.41 33.33 14.54
C PHE A 88 -29.16 33.73 15.80
N GLU A 89 -29.15 35.02 16.09
CA GLU A 89 -29.83 35.56 17.27
C GLU A 89 -31.35 35.52 17.12
N THR A 90 -31.86 35.69 15.89
CA THR A 90 -33.31 35.75 15.64
C THR A 90 -33.67 34.98 14.34
N SER A 91 -34.91 34.46 14.31
CA SER A 91 -35.44 33.79 13.11
C SER A 91 -35.50 34.73 11.89
N ALA A 92 -35.68 36.03 12.10
CA ALA A 92 -35.69 37.02 11.01
C ALA A 92 -34.31 37.16 10.37
N MET A 93 -33.23 37.18 11.17
CA MET A 93 -31.84 37.19 10.66
C MET A 93 -31.51 35.93 9.95
N ALA A 94 -31.82 34.75 10.49
CA ALA A 94 -31.63 33.46 9.83
C ALA A 94 -32.34 33.41 8.49
N LYS A 95 -33.62 33.78 8.47
CA LYS A 95 -34.41 33.78 7.24
C LYS A 95 -33.83 34.69 6.16
N ASN A 96 -33.48 35.94 6.51
CA ASN A 96 -32.91 36.85 5.52
C ASN A 96 -31.58 36.36 4.95
N TYR A 97 -30.72 35.83 5.83
CA TYR A 97 -29.44 35.27 5.39
C TYR A 97 -29.61 34.06 4.48
N LEU A 98 -30.39 33.06 4.90
CA LEU A 98 -30.59 31.83 4.13
C LEU A 98 -31.30 32.08 2.80
N LEU A 99 -32.28 32.98 2.76
CA LEU A 99 -32.90 33.40 1.49
C LEU A 99 -31.88 34.11 0.59
N GLY A 100 -31.03 34.98 1.13
CA GLY A 100 -30.00 35.67 0.38
C GLY A 100 -29.04 34.71 -0.32
N ILE A 101 -28.51 33.68 0.38
CA ILE A 101 -27.61 32.69 -0.23
C ILE A 101 -28.32 31.78 -1.22
N MET A 102 -29.62 31.49 -1.03
CA MET A 102 -30.41 30.73 -2.02
C MET A 102 -30.64 31.50 -3.31
N GLU A 103 -30.84 32.82 -3.21
CA GLU A 103 -31.03 33.69 -4.37
C GLU A 103 -29.77 33.84 -5.23
N MET A 104 -28.60 33.74 -4.60
CA MET A 104 -27.31 33.78 -5.33
C MET A 104 -27.09 32.60 -6.26
N VAL A 105 -27.83 31.50 -6.08
CA VAL A 105 -27.65 30.23 -6.87
C VAL A 105 -28.87 29.98 -7.73
N PRO A 106 -28.87 30.41 -8.99
CA PRO A 106 -30.02 30.23 -9.89
C PRO A 106 -30.26 28.76 -10.26
N SER A 107 -29.21 27.95 -10.37
CA SER A 107 -29.24 26.51 -10.71
C SER A 107 -28.25 25.74 -9.87
N THR A 108 -28.57 24.48 -9.55
CA THR A 108 -27.70 23.54 -8.84
C THR A 108 -26.77 22.74 -9.76
N ASP A 109 -26.78 22.95 -11.06
CA ASP A 109 -25.98 22.22 -12.05
C ASP A 109 -24.46 22.34 -11.77
N ASN A 110 -24.01 23.45 -11.21
CA ASN A 110 -22.62 23.74 -10.92
C ASN A 110 -22.20 23.44 -9.46
N ILE A 111 -23.04 22.75 -8.68
CA ILE A 111 -22.80 22.53 -7.26
C ILE A 111 -21.45 21.84 -6.99
N GLU A 112 -21.07 20.87 -7.80
CA GLU A 112 -19.79 20.16 -7.69
C GLU A 112 -18.59 21.10 -7.89
N SER A 113 -18.70 22.08 -8.77
CA SER A 113 -17.65 23.07 -8.99
C SER A 113 -17.44 23.96 -7.75
N TYR A 114 -18.52 24.38 -7.09
CA TYR A 114 -18.44 25.13 -5.84
C TYR A 114 -17.84 24.28 -4.72
N CYS A 115 -18.26 23.02 -4.60
CA CYS A 115 -17.69 22.08 -3.64
C CYS A 115 -16.18 21.88 -3.83
N LYS A 116 -15.71 21.73 -5.07
CA LYS A 116 -14.29 21.62 -5.39
C LYS A 116 -13.48 22.86 -4.99
N ILE A 117 -14.04 24.07 -5.17
CA ILE A 117 -13.39 25.32 -4.76
C ILE A 117 -13.26 25.34 -3.23
N ILE A 118 -14.33 25.01 -2.50
CA ILE A 118 -14.33 24.98 -1.03
C ILE A 118 -13.31 23.97 -0.52
N GLU A 119 -13.33 22.76 -1.08
CA GLU A 119 -12.40 21.68 -0.73
C GLU A 119 -10.94 22.07 -0.98
N GLU A 120 -10.64 22.70 -2.13
CA GLU A 120 -9.28 23.16 -2.45
C GLU A 120 -8.80 24.18 -1.42
N LYS A 121 -9.64 25.18 -1.07
CA LYS A 121 -9.30 26.17 -0.04
C LYS A 121 -9.13 25.53 1.35
N ALA A 122 -9.99 24.58 1.71
CA ALA A 122 -9.87 23.83 2.96
C ALA A 122 -8.56 23.06 3.02
N ARG A 123 -8.14 22.43 1.93
CA ARG A 123 -6.88 21.70 1.83
C ARG A 123 -5.67 22.61 2.00
N VAL A 124 -5.69 23.80 1.40
CA VAL A 124 -4.63 24.78 1.60
C VAL A 124 -4.57 25.25 3.05
N ARG A 125 -5.72 25.45 3.73
CA ARG A 125 -5.77 25.74 5.17
C ARG A 125 -5.18 24.62 6.02
N SER A 126 -5.52 23.37 5.70
CA SER A 126 -4.95 22.21 6.39
C SER A 126 -3.43 22.14 6.22
N LEU A 127 -2.92 22.46 5.03
CA LEU A 127 -1.46 22.52 4.77
C LEU A 127 -0.80 23.62 5.59
N ILE A 128 -1.42 24.82 5.68
CA ILE A 128 -0.90 25.93 6.49
C ILE A 128 -0.89 25.54 7.98
N ASN A 129 -1.94 24.89 8.47
CA ASN A 129 -2.02 24.44 9.87
C ASN A 129 -0.96 23.37 10.18
N ALA A 130 -0.77 22.40 9.29
CA ALA A 130 0.29 21.39 9.44
C ALA A 130 1.69 22.03 9.43
N ALA A 131 1.95 22.97 8.53
CA ALA A 131 3.21 23.69 8.49
C ALA A 131 3.48 24.46 9.79
N ASN A 132 2.47 25.13 10.37
CA ASN A 132 2.58 25.82 11.65
C ASN A 132 2.86 24.84 12.80
N GLN A 133 2.17 23.70 12.85
CA GLN A 133 2.42 22.67 13.87
C GLN A 133 3.82 22.07 13.77
N ILE A 134 4.31 21.83 12.54
CA ILE A 134 5.68 21.37 12.30
C ILE A 134 6.69 22.41 12.80
N LEU A 135 6.42 23.69 12.52
CA LEU A 135 7.26 24.80 12.95
C LEU A 135 7.30 24.92 14.49
N GLU A 136 6.15 24.86 15.17
CA GLU A 136 6.06 24.90 16.63
C GLU A 136 6.84 23.74 17.26
N LYS A 137 6.61 22.51 16.80
CA LYS A 137 7.33 21.33 17.31
C LYS A 137 8.84 21.41 17.08
N ALA A 138 9.26 21.97 15.96
CA ALA A 138 10.69 22.15 15.67
C ALA A 138 11.36 23.16 16.62
N TYR A 139 10.65 24.20 17.03
CA TYR A 139 11.14 25.19 18.01
C TYR A 139 11.14 24.66 19.45
N ASP A 140 10.19 23.79 19.81
CA ASP A 140 10.10 23.23 21.17
C ASP A 140 11.25 22.27 21.51
N GLY A 141 11.92 21.69 20.52
CA GLY A 141 13.19 20.97 20.66
C GLY A 141 13.17 19.72 21.57
N GLY A 142 11.99 19.18 21.89
CA GLY A 142 11.83 18.08 22.85
C GLY A 142 12.07 16.68 22.27
N GLU A 143 12.09 16.51 20.95
CA GLU A 143 12.22 15.24 20.25
C GLU A 143 13.45 15.24 19.34
N ASP A 144 13.98 14.05 19.01
CA ASP A 144 15.07 13.92 18.06
C ASP A 144 14.62 14.30 16.63
N SER A 145 15.57 14.71 15.79
CA SER A 145 15.29 15.21 14.45
C SER A 145 14.58 14.21 13.54
N GLN A 146 14.83 12.89 13.73
CA GLN A 146 14.21 11.86 12.92
C GLN A 146 12.73 11.71 13.27
N THR A 147 12.41 11.69 14.56
CA THR A 147 11.02 11.64 15.06
C THR A 147 10.21 12.86 14.58
N GLN A 148 10.83 14.05 14.59
CA GLN A 148 10.18 15.27 14.08
C GLN A 148 9.91 15.20 12.57
N LEU A 149 10.86 14.66 11.78
CA LEU A 149 10.71 14.48 10.34
C LEU A 149 9.60 13.47 10.02
N ASP A 150 9.58 12.33 10.72
CA ASP A 150 8.55 11.30 10.52
C ASP A 150 7.14 11.85 10.85
N ALA A 151 7.01 12.66 11.92
CA ALA A 151 5.77 13.32 12.28
C ALA A 151 5.32 14.37 11.24
N ALA A 152 6.26 15.11 10.68
CA ALA A 152 5.99 16.08 9.62
C ALA A 152 5.54 15.38 8.31
N GLU A 153 6.22 14.30 7.90
CA GLU A 153 5.81 13.48 6.75
C GLU A 153 4.41 12.90 6.95
N GLN A 154 4.10 12.41 8.15
CA GLN A 154 2.79 11.88 8.50
C GLN A 154 1.69 12.94 8.38
N SER A 155 1.92 14.15 8.92
CA SER A 155 0.94 15.25 8.87
C SER A 155 0.63 15.69 7.44
N ILE A 156 1.66 15.79 6.58
CA ILE A 156 1.47 16.12 5.16
C ILE A 156 0.74 14.98 4.43
N PHE A 157 1.03 13.75 4.80
CA PHE A 157 0.40 12.58 4.22
C PHE A 157 -1.10 12.51 4.51
N GLU A 158 -1.53 12.78 5.75
CA GLU A 158 -2.93 12.81 6.14
C GLU A 158 -3.75 13.82 5.30
N ILE A 159 -3.15 14.97 4.97
CA ILE A 159 -3.76 15.95 4.08
C ILE A 159 -3.95 15.40 2.65
N ARG A 160 -3.01 14.55 2.17
CA ARG A 160 -3.12 13.90 0.86
C ARG A 160 -4.15 12.76 0.86
N GLN A 161 -4.21 11.97 1.95
CA GLN A 161 -5.19 10.88 2.08
C GLN A 161 -6.63 11.38 2.21
N GLY A 162 -6.86 12.58 2.68
CA GLY A 162 -8.19 13.19 2.67
C GLY A 162 -8.87 13.26 1.28
N ARG A 163 -8.13 12.89 0.21
CA ARG A 163 -8.64 12.69 -1.15
C ARG A 163 -9.33 11.35 -1.39
N ASP A 164 -9.02 10.32 -0.59
CA ASP A 164 -9.42 8.93 -0.85
C ASP A 164 -10.49 8.43 0.13
N VAL A 165 -11.43 9.26 0.51
CA VAL A 165 -12.76 8.73 0.86
C VAL A 165 -13.43 8.42 -0.46
N GLN A 166 -13.03 7.32 -1.10
CA GLN A 166 -13.82 6.73 -2.17
C GLN A 166 -15.16 6.38 -1.56
N GLY A 167 -16.18 7.19 -1.89
CA GLY A 167 -17.56 6.87 -1.60
C GLY A 167 -17.94 5.50 -2.20
N LEU A 168 -19.11 5.01 -1.89
CA LEU A 168 -19.63 3.79 -2.52
C LEU A 168 -19.70 4.02 -4.04
N THR A 169 -18.95 3.23 -4.80
CA THR A 169 -18.96 3.31 -6.26
C THR A 169 -20.10 2.45 -6.80
N ARG A 170 -20.89 2.99 -7.71
CA ARG A 170 -21.96 2.22 -8.36
C ARG A 170 -21.36 1.12 -9.23
N ILE A 171 -21.99 -0.05 -9.23
CA ILE A 171 -21.57 -1.18 -10.06
C ILE A 171 -21.50 -0.81 -11.55
N SER A 172 -22.37 0.11 -12.03
CA SER A 172 -22.34 0.62 -13.39
C SER A 172 -20.99 1.20 -13.79
N ASP A 173 -20.37 1.95 -12.89
CA ASP A 173 -19.12 2.65 -13.15
C ASP A 173 -17.95 1.64 -13.09
N VAL A 174 -17.98 0.73 -12.12
CA VAL A 174 -17.01 -0.37 -12.01
C VAL A 174 -17.05 -1.32 -13.21
N ILE A 175 -18.25 -1.57 -13.81
CA ILE A 175 -18.38 -2.41 -15.01
C ILE A 175 -17.62 -1.81 -16.18
N VAL A 176 -17.67 -0.50 -16.38
CA VAL A 176 -16.95 0.16 -17.49
C VAL A 176 -15.46 -0.06 -17.34
N ASP A 177 -14.90 0.26 -16.16
CA ASP A 177 -13.47 0.08 -15.86
C ASP A 177 -13.06 -1.40 -16.02
N THR A 178 -13.94 -2.33 -15.56
CA THR A 178 -13.68 -3.77 -15.67
C THR A 178 -13.68 -4.23 -17.13
N PHE A 179 -14.57 -3.68 -17.95
CA PHE A 179 -14.63 -4.02 -19.37
C PHE A 179 -13.41 -3.50 -20.15
N GLU A 180 -12.95 -2.30 -19.83
CA GLU A 180 -11.71 -1.74 -20.38
C GLU A 180 -10.51 -2.62 -19.98
N HIS A 181 -10.40 -2.99 -18.71
CA HIS A 181 -9.35 -3.88 -18.24
C HIS A 181 -9.40 -5.28 -18.90
N LEU A 182 -10.60 -5.84 -19.12
CA LEU A 182 -10.76 -7.12 -19.83
C LEU A 182 -10.32 -7.00 -21.32
N GLN A 183 -10.55 -5.88 -21.96
CA GLN A 183 -10.05 -5.63 -23.31
C GLN A 183 -8.54 -5.54 -23.35
N GLU A 184 -7.92 -4.86 -22.38
CA GLU A 184 -6.47 -4.76 -22.24
C GLU A 184 -5.80 -6.13 -22.07
N ILE A 185 -6.32 -6.99 -21.17
CA ILE A 185 -5.77 -8.33 -20.93
C ILE A 185 -6.10 -9.37 -22.02
N SER A 186 -7.04 -9.02 -22.93
CA SER A 186 -7.37 -9.89 -24.09
C SER A 186 -6.70 -9.42 -25.38
N GLY A 187 -6.04 -8.25 -25.35
CA GLY A 187 -5.37 -7.65 -26.49
C GLY A 187 -3.99 -8.25 -26.80
N PRO A 188 -3.33 -7.80 -27.87
CA PRO A 188 -1.98 -8.26 -28.24
C PRO A 188 -0.94 -7.90 -27.14
N ASP A 189 -1.17 -6.86 -26.36
CA ASP A 189 -0.29 -6.40 -25.27
C ASP A 189 -0.71 -6.94 -23.89
N ALA A 190 -1.50 -8.01 -23.87
CA ALA A 190 -2.02 -8.65 -22.64
C ALA A 190 -0.93 -8.92 -21.57
N GLY A 191 0.30 -9.18 -22.01
CA GLY A 191 1.43 -9.44 -21.12
C GLY A 191 1.83 -8.27 -20.23
N GLU A 192 1.50 -7.03 -20.58
CA GLU A 192 1.79 -5.83 -19.78
C GLU A 192 0.72 -5.56 -18.70
N HIS A 193 -0.49 -6.07 -18.92
CA HIS A 193 -1.66 -5.86 -18.06
C HIS A 193 -1.88 -7.03 -17.08
N LEU A 194 -1.33 -8.21 -17.36
CA LEU A 194 -1.30 -9.35 -16.44
C LEU A 194 -0.32 -9.13 -15.29
N GLY A 195 -0.42 -9.96 -14.25
CA GLY A 195 0.53 -9.96 -13.15
C GLY A 195 1.98 -10.11 -13.61
N ALA A 196 2.91 -9.47 -12.90
CA ALA A 196 4.32 -9.53 -13.25
C ALA A 196 4.82 -10.98 -13.21
N LYS A 197 5.51 -11.44 -14.27
CA LYS A 197 5.98 -12.83 -14.39
C LYS A 197 7.09 -13.11 -13.39
N THR A 198 6.99 -14.27 -12.71
CA THR A 198 8.03 -14.79 -11.82
C THR A 198 9.23 -15.35 -12.57
N GLY A 199 9.03 -15.70 -13.86
CA GLY A 199 9.99 -16.39 -14.69
C GLY A 199 9.95 -17.92 -14.56
N PHE A 200 8.97 -18.45 -13.80
CA PHE A 200 8.70 -19.86 -13.67
C PHE A 200 7.35 -20.17 -14.32
N GLY A 201 7.35 -20.67 -15.57
CA GLY A 201 6.15 -20.79 -16.40
C GLY A 201 4.99 -21.54 -15.74
N GLN A 202 5.26 -22.66 -15.07
CA GLN A 202 4.22 -23.41 -14.34
C GLN A 202 3.67 -22.63 -13.14
N LEU A 203 4.50 -21.89 -12.43
CA LEU A 203 4.06 -21.05 -11.31
C LEU A 203 3.22 -19.88 -11.83
N ASP A 204 3.66 -19.24 -12.90
CA ASP A 204 2.93 -18.15 -13.56
C ASP A 204 1.57 -18.61 -14.10
N ALA A 205 1.45 -19.85 -14.57
CA ALA A 205 0.18 -20.44 -15.02
C ALA A 205 -0.82 -20.62 -13.86
N ILE A 206 -0.34 -21.00 -12.66
CA ILE A 206 -1.19 -21.20 -11.48
C ILE A 206 -1.58 -19.86 -10.86
N THR A 207 -0.64 -18.90 -10.76
CA THR A 207 -0.84 -17.63 -10.06
C THR A 207 -1.29 -16.50 -10.96
N THR A 208 -1.29 -16.67 -12.28
CA THR A 208 -1.43 -15.61 -13.29
C THR A 208 -0.37 -14.50 -13.15
N GLY A 209 0.81 -14.88 -12.63
CA GLY A 209 1.88 -13.96 -12.26
C GLY A 209 1.69 -13.33 -10.88
N LEU A 210 2.49 -12.31 -10.59
CA LEU A 210 2.42 -11.52 -9.36
C LEU A 210 1.46 -10.36 -9.58
N ASN A 211 0.22 -10.48 -9.10
CA ASN A 211 -0.81 -9.47 -9.31
C ASN A 211 -0.53 -8.23 -8.46
N ARG A 212 -0.87 -7.07 -9.00
CA ARG A 212 -0.81 -5.81 -8.24
C ARG A 212 -1.69 -5.93 -7.00
N THR A 213 -1.30 -5.26 -5.93
CA THR A 213 -1.97 -5.27 -4.62
C THR A 213 -1.88 -6.57 -3.83
N ASP A 214 -1.25 -7.64 -4.34
CA ASP A 214 -1.15 -8.90 -3.63
C ASP A 214 -0.02 -8.91 -2.60
N LEU A 215 -0.33 -9.50 -1.44
CA LEU A 215 0.65 -9.94 -0.47
C LEU A 215 0.93 -11.43 -0.69
N ILE A 216 2.15 -11.73 -1.11
CA ILE A 216 2.62 -13.08 -1.43
C ILE A 216 3.60 -13.51 -0.34
N ILE A 217 3.31 -14.62 0.31
CA ILE A 217 4.19 -15.18 1.34
C ILE A 217 4.95 -16.36 0.75
N ILE A 218 6.29 -16.30 0.83
CA ILE A 218 7.15 -17.45 0.53
C ILE A 218 7.73 -17.93 1.85
N ALA A 219 7.34 -19.13 2.29
CA ALA A 219 7.78 -19.69 3.54
C ALA A 219 8.55 -21.00 3.36
N ALA A 220 9.60 -21.17 4.16
CA ALA A 220 10.43 -22.36 4.13
C ALA A 220 11.16 -22.58 5.46
N ARG A 221 11.63 -23.81 5.66
CA ARG A 221 12.66 -24.09 6.67
C ARG A 221 14.01 -23.49 6.24
N PRO A 222 14.93 -23.23 7.19
CA PRO A 222 16.28 -22.80 6.85
C PRO A 222 16.95 -23.73 5.84
N ALA A 223 17.81 -23.19 5.00
CA ALA A 223 18.56 -23.89 3.96
C ALA A 223 17.77 -24.49 2.79
N MET A 224 16.44 -24.27 2.72
CA MET A 224 15.61 -24.67 1.55
C MET A 224 15.80 -23.79 0.31
N GLY A 225 16.46 -22.64 0.44
CA GLY A 225 16.71 -21.72 -0.67
C GLY A 225 15.72 -20.57 -0.79
N LYS A 226 14.97 -20.24 0.30
CA LYS A 226 13.94 -19.18 0.34
C LYS A 226 14.41 -17.84 -0.24
N SER A 227 15.52 -17.28 0.26
CA SER A 227 16.07 -16.02 -0.23
C SER A 227 16.58 -16.12 -1.67
N ALA A 228 17.18 -17.27 -2.06
CA ALA A 228 17.61 -17.49 -3.44
C ALA A 228 16.43 -17.50 -4.42
N PHE A 229 15.31 -18.15 -4.06
CA PHE A 229 14.11 -18.18 -4.87
C PHE A 229 13.50 -16.79 -5.04
N ALA A 230 13.41 -16.02 -3.96
CA ALA A 230 12.92 -14.64 -4.02
C ALA A 230 13.82 -13.73 -4.87
N LEU A 231 15.15 -13.88 -4.78
CA LEU A 231 16.10 -13.14 -5.61
C LEU A 231 15.97 -13.53 -7.10
N ASN A 232 15.78 -14.82 -7.41
CA ASN A 232 15.56 -15.26 -8.80
C ASN A 232 14.25 -14.65 -9.35
N ILE A 233 13.15 -14.65 -8.56
CA ILE A 233 11.91 -13.97 -8.96
C ILE A 233 12.17 -12.48 -9.19
N ALA A 234 12.86 -11.80 -8.26
CA ALA A 234 13.14 -10.38 -8.35
C ALA A 234 13.89 -10.01 -9.64
N VAL A 235 14.94 -10.78 -9.99
CA VAL A 235 15.73 -10.59 -11.23
C VAL A 235 14.86 -10.85 -12.46
N ASN A 236 14.13 -11.97 -12.49
CA ASN A 236 13.27 -12.34 -13.60
C ASN A 236 12.17 -11.31 -13.86
N THR A 237 11.47 -10.89 -12.79
CA THR A 237 10.45 -9.86 -12.85
C THR A 237 11.01 -8.53 -13.36
N CYS A 238 12.17 -8.12 -12.85
CA CYS A 238 12.83 -6.89 -13.28
C CYS A 238 13.23 -6.95 -14.77
N LYS A 239 13.78 -8.07 -15.23
CA LYS A 239 14.13 -8.31 -16.64
C LYS A 239 12.89 -8.22 -17.54
N ALA A 240 11.76 -8.81 -17.11
CA ALA A 240 10.54 -8.87 -17.89
C ALA A 240 9.81 -7.51 -17.94
N THR A 241 9.71 -6.81 -16.81
CA THR A 241 8.87 -5.60 -16.69
C THR A 241 9.62 -4.30 -16.87
N LYS A 242 10.94 -4.30 -16.69
CA LYS A 242 11.80 -3.09 -16.63
C LYS A 242 11.34 -2.09 -15.58
N ARG A 243 10.61 -2.55 -14.56
CA ARG A 243 10.16 -1.74 -13.42
C ARG A 243 11.10 -1.88 -12.24
N ASP A 244 11.05 -0.89 -11.35
CA ASP A 244 11.85 -0.84 -10.14
C ASP A 244 11.50 -2.01 -9.22
N VAL A 245 12.50 -2.75 -8.77
CA VAL A 245 12.36 -3.81 -7.77
C VAL A 245 13.12 -3.39 -6.52
N VAL A 246 12.45 -3.40 -5.37
CA VAL A 246 13.05 -3.05 -4.09
C VAL A 246 13.14 -4.26 -3.20
N ILE A 247 14.33 -4.51 -2.66
CA ILE A 247 14.61 -5.63 -1.76
C ILE A 247 15.00 -5.09 -0.39
N PHE A 248 14.13 -5.29 0.61
CA PHE A 248 14.44 -5.05 2.01
C PHE A 248 15.04 -6.31 2.60
N SER A 249 16.32 -6.25 2.94
CA SER A 249 17.05 -7.38 3.52
C SER A 249 17.39 -7.10 4.96
N LEU A 250 16.70 -7.77 5.88
CA LEU A 250 16.89 -7.60 7.32
C LEU A 250 17.84 -8.64 7.92
N GLU A 251 18.19 -9.70 7.16
CA GLU A 251 19.08 -10.78 7.59
C GLU A 251 20.47 -10.68 6.96
N MET A 252 20.55 -10.29 5.69
CA MET A 252 21.77 -10.35 4.91
C MET A 252 22.16 -8.96 4.40
N GLY A 253 23.46 -8.64 4.40
CA GLY A 253 23.97 -7.43 3.76
C GLY A 253 23.81 -7.45 2.24
N LYS A 254 23.67 -6.27 1.64
CA LYS A 254 23.47 -6.11 0.19
C LYS A 254 24.58 -6.74 -0.65
N GLU A 255 25.84 -6.71 -0.21
CA GLU A 255 26.95 -7.34 -0.92
C GLU A 255 26.79 -8.86 -1.04
N GLN A 256 26.23 -9.51 0.00
CA GLN A 256 25.96 -10.94 -0.02
C GLN A 256 24.81 -11.30 -0.97
N LEU A 257 23.78 -10.43 -1.06
CA LEU A 257 22.68 -10.63 -2.00
C LEU A 257 23.15 -10.48 -3.44
N VAL A 258 23.93 -9.43 -3.72
CA VAL A 258 24.49 -9.18 -5.04
C VAL A 258 25.45 -10.31 -5.45
N SER A 259 26.28 -10.82 -4.51
CA SER A 259 27.14 -11.97 -4.77
C SER A 259 26.33 -13.21 -5.19
N ARG A 260 25.18 -13.48 -4.54
CA ARG A 260 24.29 -14.59 -4.94
C ARG A 260 23.64 -14.36 -6.32
N MET A 261 23.25 -13.11 -6.62
CA MET A 261 22.73 -12.76 -7.93
C MET A 261 23.79 -12.95 -9.03
N LEU A 262 25.02 -12.55 -8.76
CA LEU A 262 26.15 -12.76 -9.67
C LEU A 262 26.44 -14.26 -9.87
N ALA A 263 26.46 -15.06 -8.79
CA ALA A 263 26.64 -16.51 -8.88
C ALA A 263 25.56 -17.16 -9.77
N SER A 264 24.32 -16.75 -9.60
CA SER A 264 23.16 -17.26 -10.34
C SER A 264 23.18 -16.83 -11.81
N GLU A 265 23.51 -15.59 -12.10
CA GLU A 265 23.53 -15.05 -13.46
C GLU A 265 24.74 -15.50 -14.26
N ALA A 266 25.94 -15.53 -13.63
CA ALA A 266 27.18 -15.96 -14.25
C ALA A 266 27.33 -17.48 -14.35
N LEU A 267 26.49 -18.25 -13.65
CA LEU A 267 26.66 -19.69 -13.45
C LEU A 267 28.05 -20.04 -12.90
N VAL A 268 28.52 -19.26 -11.91
CA VAL A 268 29.76 -19.47 -11.18
C VAL A 268 29.44 -19.92 -9.76
N ASN A 269 30.23 -20.90 -9.27
CA ASN A 269 29.98 -21.46 -7.94
C ASN A 269 30.11 -20.39 -6.86
N ASN A 270 29.04 -20.21 -6.07
CA ASN A 270 28.95 -19.23 -5.01
C ASN A 270 30.04 -19.39 -3.92
N THR A 271 30.55 -20.61 -3.72
CA THR A 271 31.66 -20.87 -2.79
C THR A 271 32.95 -20.27 -3.32
N LEU A 272 33.20 -20.35 -4.65
CA LEU A 272 34.38 -19.75 -5.29
C LEU A 272 34.33 -18.23 -5.20
N LEU A 273 33.15 -17.62 -5.42
CA LEU A 273 32.96 -16.17 -5.23
C LEU A 273 33.27 -15.72 -3.80
N ARG A 274 32.84 -16.50 -2.81
CA ARG A 274 33.09 -16.18 -1.38
C ARG A 274 34.53 -16.39 -0.95
N SER A 275 35.22 -17.38 -1.50
CA SER A 275 36.62 -17.69 -1.17
C SER A 275 37.62 -16.85 -1.97
N GLY A 276 37.16 -16.20 -3.07
CA GLY A 276 38.04 -15.48 -3.98
C GLY A 276 38.88 -16.40 -4.89
N ASN A 277 38.64 -17.73 -4.87
CA ASN A 277 39.40 -18.69 -5.64
C ASN A 277 38.79 -18.86 -7.05
N LEU A 278 38.88 -17.80 -7.86
CA LEU A 278 38.29 -17.68 -9.18
C LEU A 278 39.33 -17.86 -10.27
N GLU A 279 38.96 -18.60 -11.30
CA GLU A 279 39.77 -18.72 -12.51
C GLU A 279 39.56 -17.54 -13.49
N PRO A 280 40.46 -17.26 -14.43
CA PRO A 280 40.29 -16.21 -15.43
C PRO A 280 38.96 -16.29 -16.19
N SER A 281 38.51 -17.52 -16.53
CA SER A 281 37.23 -17.79 -17.20
C SER A 281 36.02 -17.44 -16.34
N ASP A 282 36.12 -17.51 -15.00
CA ASP A 282 35.06 -17.11 -14.09
C ASP A 282 34.90 -15.61 -14.05
N TRP A 283 36.02 -14.88 -14.09
CA TRP A 283 36.02 -13.41 -14.15
C TRP A 283 35.33 -12.88 -15.41
N GLU A 284 35.51 -13.53 -16.56
CA GLU A 284 34.80 -13.16 -17.80
C GLU A 284 33.28 -13.33 -17.65
N LYS A 285 32.84 -14.46 -17.09
CA LYS A 285 31.42 -14.73 -16.84
C LYS A 285 30.82 -13.74 -15.84
N ILE A 286 31.56 -13.46 -14.75
CA ILE A 286 31.14 -12.50 -13.73
C ILE A 286 31.03 -11.10 -14.33
N ALA A 287 31.98 -10.69 -15.18
CA ALA A 287 31.91 -9.38 -15.84
C ALA A 287 30.67 -9.25 -16.75
N GLY A 288 30.33 -10.28 -17.53
CA GLY A 288 29.10 -10.30 -18.32
C GLY A 288 27.82 -10.27 -17.49
N ALA A 289 27.80 -11.02 -16.38
CA ALA A 289 26.68 -11.00 -15.45
C ALA A 289 26.55 -9.64 -14.74
N ALA A 290 27.66 -9.02 -14.36
CA ALA A 290 27.69 -7.69 -13.75
C ALA A 290 27.15 -6.61 -14.70
N ASP A 291 27.52 -6.66 -15.99
CA ASP A 291 26.96 -5.75 -17.00
C ASP A 291 25.44 -5.93 -17.10
N THR A 292 24.95 -7.16 -17.21
CA THR A 292 23.53 -7.44 -17.26
C THR A 292 22.78 -6.95 -16.02
N LEU A 293 23.28 -7.25 -14.83
CA LEU A 293 22.60 -6.89 -13.57
C LEU A 293 22.68 -5.38 -13.28
N SER A 294 23.74 -4.69 -13.70
CA SER A 294 23.89 -3.25 -13.49
C SER A 294 22.86 -2.41 -14.26
N GLN A 295 22.30 -2.95 -15.34
CA GLN A 295 21.26 -2.29 -16.13
C GLN A 295 19.86 -2.49 -15.55
N LEU A 296 19.68 -3.33 -14.52
CA LEU A 296 18.41 -3.60 -13.91
C LEU A 296 18.13 -2.59 -12.79
N PRO A 297 16.94 -1.96 -12.73
CA PRO A 297 16.55 -1.06 -11.66
C PRO A 297 16.19 -1.84 -10.37
N ILE A 298 17.17 -2.49 -9.75
CA ILE A 298 17.03 -3.22 -8.49
C ILE A 298 17.69 -2.40 -7.38
N TYR A 299 16.94 -2.14 -6.32
CA TYR A 299 17.34 -1.34 -5.16
C TYR A 299 17.39 -2.19 -3.91
N PHE A 300 18.37 -1.97 -3.05
CA PHE A 300 18.52 -2.68 -1.78
C PHE A 300 18.41 -1.73 -0.61
N ASP A 301 17.74 -2.19 0.43
CA ASP A 301 17.74 -1.58 1.75
C ASP A 301 18.09 -2.67 2.78
N ASP A 302 19.28 -2.59 3.37
CA ASP A 302 19.79 -3.51 4.39
C ASP A 302 19.83 -2.86 5.79
N GLY A 303 19.03 -1.81 6.00
CA GLY A 303 18.89 -1.15 7.29
C GLY A 303 18.19 -2.04 8.32
N ALA A 304 18.82 -2.22 9.49
CA ALA A 304 18.25 -3.01 10.58
C ALA A 304 17.02 -2.34 11.18
N GLY A 305 15.98 -3.13 11.47
CA GLY A 305 14.82 -2.69 12.26
C GLY A 305 13.83 -1.77 11.55
N CYS A 306 13.72 -1.87 10.24
CA CYS A 306 12.78 -1.08 9.45
C CYS A 306 11.32 -1.47 9.75
N THR A 307 10.46 -0.49 10.01
CA THR A 307 9.01 -0.66 10.17
C THR A 307 8.27 -0.53 8.84
N VAL A 308 7.05 -1.06 8.73
CA VAL A 308 6.23 -0.94 7.49
C VAL A 308 5.99 0.52 7.10
N PRO A 309 5.67 1.46 8.01
CA PRO A 309 5.55 2.88 7.67
C PRO A 309 6.83 3.47 7.05
N GLN A 310 8.02 3.13 7.58
CA GLN A 310 9.29 3.61 7.03
C GLN A 310 9.56 3.03 5.63
N MET A 311 9.30 1.73 5.42
CA MET A 311 9.37 1.12 4.08
C MET A 311 8.46 1.87 3.10
N LYS A 312 7.21 2.11 3.50
CA LYS A 312 6.21 2.81 2.70
C LYS A 312 6.65 4.23 2.33
N ALA A 313 7.24 4.98 3.25
CA ALA A 313 7.77 6.32 3.00
C ALA A 313 8.87 6.32 1.92
N LYS A 314 9.79 5.32 1.96
CA LYS A 314 10.83 5.15 0.94
C LYS A 314 10.25 4.79 -0.42
N LEU A 315 9.31 3.82 -0.46
CA LEU A 315 8.71 3.30 -1.68
C LEU A 315 7.84 4.33 -2.42
N ARG A 316 7.18 5.23 -1.70
CA ARG A 316 6.36 6.30 -2.30
C ARG A 316 7.14 7.30 -3.15
N ARG A 317 8.45 7.41 -2.95
CA ARG A 317 9.32 8.27 -3.74
C ARG A 317 9.65 7.67 -5.12
N MET A 318 9.37 6.37 -5.30
CA MET A 318 9.63 5.65 -6.54
C MET A 318 8.42 5.74 -7.47
N ARG A 319 8.65 6.17 -8.70
CA ARG A 319 7.55 6.41 -9.68
C ARG A 319 7.21 5.16 -10.50
N ASN A 320 8.15 4.25 -10.67
CA ASN A 320 8.01 3.07 -11.54
C ASN A 320 8.14 1.77 -10.76
N LEU A 321 7.62 1.74 -9.52
CA LEU A 321 7.72 0.56 -8.65
C LEU A 321 6.94 -0.63 -9.23
N GLY A 322 7.59 -1.79 -9.34
CA GLY A 322 7.03 -3.02 -9.92
C GLY A 322 6.93 -4.18 -8.95
N LEU A 323 7.84 -4.29 -7.98
CA LEU A 323 7.86 -5.38 -7.00
C LEU A 323 8.58 -4.94 -5.72
N VAL A 324 8.08 -5.40 -4.58
CA VAL A 324 8.75 -5.27 -3.29
C VAL A 324 9.03 -6.67 -2.73
N VAL A 325 10.25 -6.90 -2.27
CA VAL A 325 10.67 -8.16 -1.62
C VAL A 325 11.17 -7.84 -0.23
N ILE A 326 10.74 -8.62 0.79
CA ILE A 326 11.12 -8.43 2.20
C ILE A 326 11.67 -9.73 2.76
N ASP A 327 12.93 -9.76 3.16
CA ASP A 327 13.60 -10.93 3.76
C ASP A 327 14.04 -10.62 5.20
N TYR A 328 13.35 -11.04 6.23
CA TYR A 328 12.08 -11.76 6.35
C TYR A 328 11.21 -11.14 7.47
N ILE A 329 9.91 -11.43 7.47
CA ILE A 329 8.90 -10.77 8.33
C ILE A 329 9.27 -10.80 9.81
N GLN A 330 9.80 -11.91 10.32
CA GLN A 330 10.08 -12.09 11.74
C GLN A 330 11.22 -11.20 12.28
N LEU A 331 11.98 -10.52 11.42
CA LEU A 331 13.00 -9.53 11.83
C LEU A 331 12.46 -8.09 11.79
N MET A 332 11.25 -7.89 11.28
CA MET A 332 10.63 -6.56 11.26
C MET A 332 10.22 -6.12 12.66
N GLN A 333 10.26 -4.82 12.88
CA GLN A 333 9.78 -4.21 14.11
C GLN A 333 8.31 -3.82 13.98
N SER A 334 7.49 -4.16 15.00
CA SER A 334 6.14 -3.63 15.17
C SER A 334 6.21 -2.18 15.60
N ALA A 335 5.23 -1.38 15.16
CA ALA A 335 5.05 -0.01 15.66
C ALA A 335 4.71 -0.02 17.18
N ASN A 336 4.06 -1.07 17.67
CA ASN A 336 3.75 -1.26 19.07
C ASN A 336 4.86 -2.05 19.78
N LYS A 337 5.72 -1.37 20.54
CA LYS A 337 6.85 -1.97 21.29
C LYS A 337 6.42 -2.98 22.37
N ASN A 338 5.17 -2.96 22.82
CA ASN A 338 4.64 -3.82 23.88
C ASN A 338 3.83 -5.03 23.34
N ALA A 339 3.70 -5.19 22.03
CA ALA A 339 2.97 -6.29 21.44
C ALA A 339 3.67 -7.65 21.66
N SER A 340 2.90 -8.69 21.91
CA SER A 340 3.43 -10.06 21.85
C SER A 340 3.93 -10.38 20.44
N ARG A 341 4.80 -11.38 20.29
CA ARG A 341 5.35 -11.75 18.97
C ARG A 341 4.26 -12.09 17.93
N VAL A 342 3.20 -12.76 18.37
CA VAL A 342 2.07 -13.12 17.51
C VAL A 342 1.30 -11.87 17.06
N GLU A 343 1.03 -10.95 17.98
CA GLU A 343 0.37 -9.67 17.67
C GLU A 343 1.24 -8.80 16.75
N ALA A 344 2.55 -8.74 17.01
CA ALA A 344 3.49 -8.00 16.16
C ALA A 344 3.50 -8.51 14.71
N VAL A 345 3.56 -9.83 14.53
CA VAL A 345 3.51 -10.42 13.18
C VAL A 345 2.15 -10.18 12.52
N SER A 346 1.05 -10.23 13.29
CA SER A 346 -0.29 -9.92 12.78
C SER A 346 -0.43 -8.46 12.32
N GLU A 347 0.08 -7.53 13.10
CA GLU A 347 0.12 -6.11 12.74
C GLU A 347 0.95 -5.88 11.47
N ILE A 348 2.13 -6.50 11.40
CA ILE A 348 3.04 -6.38 10.26
C ILE A 348 2.40 -6.91 8.98
N THR A 349 1.82 -8.13 9.00
CA THR A 349 1.21 -8.73 7.80
C THR A 349 0.04 -7.92 7.29
N ARG A 350 -0.84 -7.47 8.19
CA ARG A 350 -1.93 -6.56 7.83
C ARG A 350 -1.42 -5.25 7.23
N SER A 351 -0.40 -4.66 7.82
CA SER A 351 0.22 -3.43 7.33
C SER A 351 0.88 -3.61 5.98
N LEU A 352 1.53 -4.78 5.73
CA LEU A 352 2.10 -5.12 4.42
C LEU A 352 1.02 -5.29 3.35
N LYS A 353 -0.12 -5.93 3.68
CA LYS A 353 -1.26 -6.03 2.75
C LYS A 353 -1.83 -4.66 2.40
N LEU A 354 -1.97 -3.78 3.39
CA LEU A 354 -2.42 -2.40 3.17
C LEU A 354 -1.39 -1.63 2.31
N MET A 355 -0.09 -1.81 2.55
CA MET A 355 0.97 -1.20 1.76
C MET A 355 0.92 -1.66 0.30
N ALA A 356 0.76 -2.97 0.04
CA ALA A 356 0.62 -3.52 -1.32
C ALA A 356 -0.57 -2.88 -2.05
N LYS A 357 -1.72 -2.75 -1.37
CA LYS A 357 -2.93 -2.14 -1.92
C LYS A 357 -2.75 -0.65 -2.22
N GLU A 358 -2.16 0.11 -1.30
CA GLU A 358 -1.98 1.56 -1.46
C GLU A 358 -0.94 1.92 -2.53
N LEU A 359 0.14 1.14 -2.63
CA LEU A 359 1.17 1.36 -3.63
C LEU A 359 0.81 0.73 -4.98
N ASN A 360 -0.24 -0.09 -5.03
CA ASN A 360 -0.68 -0.84 -6.22
C ASN A 360 0.43 -1.70 -6.82
N VAL A 361 1.18 -2.42 -5.97
CA VAL A 361 2.30 -3.29 -6.35
C VAL A 361 2.25 -4.61 -5.60
N PRO A 362 2.74 -5.74 -6.18
CA PRO A 362 2.92 -6.98 -5.45
C PRO A 362 4.00 -6.83 -4.39
N VAL A 363 3.76 -7.44 -3.23
CA VAL A 363 4.71 -7.52 -2.12
C VAL A 363 4.99 -9.01 -1.83
N ILE A 364 6.23 -9.44 -2.04
CA ILE A 364 6.71 -10.74 -1.60
C ILE A 364 7.33 -10.59 -0.22
N ALA A 365 6.79 -11.28 0.77
CA ALA A 365 7.34 -11.31 2.11
C ALA A 365 7.77 -12.72 2.47
N LEU A 366 9.03 -12.86 2.89
CA LEU A 366 9.60 -14.14 3.26
C LEU A 366 9.27 -14.46 4.72
N SER A 367 8.99 -15.74 5.00
CA SER A 367 8.68 -16.21 6.33
C SER A 367 9.45 -17.49 6.65
N GLN A 368 9.89 -17.62 7.89
CA GLN A 368 10.52 -18.84 8.38
C GLN A 368 9.48 -19.75 9.04
N LEU A 369 9.47 -21.02 8.65
CA LEU A 369 8.57 -22.01 9.23
C LEU A 369 9.06 -22.53 10.60
N SER A 370 8.12 -22.90 11.45
CA SER A 370 8.39 -23.56 12.72
C SER A 370 8.99 -24.96 12.52
N ARG A 371 9.57 -25.53 13.59
CA ARG A 371 10.13 -26.90 13.56
C ARG A 371 9.06 -28.00 13.58
N SER A 372 7.79 -27.67 13.61
CA SER A 372 6.68 -28.63 13.69
C SER A 372 6.60 -29.56 12.46
N SER A 373 6.93 -29.02 11.27
CA SER A 373 6.97 -29.81 10.03
C SER A 373 7.96 -30.97 10.06
N GLU A 374 9.07 -30.85 10.80
CA GLU A 374 10.12 -31.87 10.86
C GLU A 374 9.71 -33.11 11.71
N LYS A 375 8.66 -32.98 12.52
CA LYS A 375 8.16 -34.05 13.40
C LYS A 375 7.15 -34.98 12.73
N ARG A 376 6.70 -34.66 11.49
CA ARG A 376 5.75 -35.46 10.73
C ARG A 376 6.50 -36.46 9.84
N ASP A 377 5.80 -37.52 9.44
CA ASP A 377 6.31 -38.48 8.45
C ASP A 377 6.50 -37.79 7.09
N ASP A 378 5.45 -37.11 6.60
CA ASP A 378 5.57 -36.19 5.47
C ASP A 378 6.00 -34.81 5.98
N LYS A 379 7.24 -34.44 5.65
CA LYS A 379 7.87 -33.18 6.08
C LYS A 379 7.52 -31.99 5.17
N ARG A 380 6.64 -32.20 4.16
CA ARG A 380 6.14 -31.09 3.34
C ARG A 380 5.38 -30.08 4.20
N PRO A 381 5.70 -28.80 4.05
CA PRO A 381 5.01 -27.76 4.81
C PRO A 381 3.51 -27.67 4.47
N ILE A 382 2.72 -27.34 5.48
CA ILE A 382 1.28 -27.09 5.37
C ILE A 382 0.95 -25.75 6.08
N LEU A 383 -0.24 -25.19 5.82
CA LEU A 383 -0.64 -23.87 6.38
C LEU A 383 -0.52 -23.79 7.90
N SER A 384 -0.80 -24.88 8.62
CA SER A 384 -0.65 -24.92 10.08
C SER A 384 0.81 -24.78 10.58
N ASP A 385 1.82 -24.91 9.70
CA ASP A 385 3.23 -24.72 10.07
C ASP A 385 3.61 -23.24 10.18
N LEU A 386 2.74 -22.34 9.71
CA LEU A 386 2.79 -20.89 9.95
C LEU A 386 2.27 -20.52 11.37
N ARG A 387 2.23 -21.43 12.31
CA ARG A 387 1.47 -21.47 13.56
C ARG A 387 1.67 -20.31 14.55
N GLU A 388 2.77 -19.58 14.48
CA GLU A 388 2.96 -18.35 15.28
C GLU A 388 2.29 -17.14 14.61
N SER A 389 1.56 -17.36 13.51
CA SER A 389 1.08 -16.30 12.62
C SER A 389 -0.19 -16.72 11.88
N GLY A 390 -1.24 -17.13 12.60
CA GLY A 390 -2.55 -17.40 11.98
C GLY A 390 -3.08 -16.23 11.13
N SER A 391 -2.62 -15.02 11.41
CA SER A 391 -2.88 -13.82 10.64
C SER A 391 -2.17 -13.81 9.27
N ILE A 392 -0.98 -14.41 9.13
CA ILE A 392 -0.32 -14.53 7.82
C ILE A 392 -1.22 -15.27 6.84
N GLU A 393 -1.84 -16.37 7.32
CA GLU A 393 -2.77 -17.14 6.50
C GLU A 393 -4.00 -16.31 6.09
N GLN A 394 -4.51 -15.46 6.97
CA GLN A 394 -5.71 -14.64 6.67
C GLN A 394 -5.40 -13.49 5.72
N ASP A 395 -4.30 -12.77 5.94
CA ASP A 395 -3.98 -11.53 5.24
C ASP A 395 -3.35 -11.77 3.86
N ALA A 396 -2.57 -12.86 3.69
CA ALA A 396 -1.91 -13.17 2.43
C ALA A 396 -2.91 -13.57 1.34
N ASP A 397 -2.67 -13.16 0.11
CA ASP A 397 -3.44 -13.58 -1.07
C ASP A 397 -2.91 -14.89 -1.62
N ILE A 398 -1.57 -15.04 -1.64
CA ILE A 398 -0.88 -16.24 -2.09
C ILE A 398 0.11 -16.70 -1.02
N ILE A 399 0.15 -17.99 -0.74
CA ILE A 399 1.13 -18.61 0.15
C ILE A 399 1.81 -19.75 -0.60
N MET A 400 3.13 -19.65 -0.68
CA MET A 400 4.00 -20.63 -1.31
C MET A 400 4.95 -21.22 -0.28
N PHE A 401 5.09 -22.55 -0.28
CA PHE A 401 6.09 -23.24 0.51
C PHE A 401 7.17 -23.78 -0.39
N LEU A 402 8.44 -23.62 0.01
CA LEU A 402 9.56 -24.31 -0.61
C LEU A 402 9.93 -25.55 0.19
N TYR A 403 10.08 -26.66 -0.52
CA TYR A 403 10.46 -27.94 0.03
C TYR A 403 11.51 -28.61 -0.85
N ARG A 404 12.47 -29.29 -0.24
CA ARG A 404 13.49 -30.09 -0.90
C ARG A 404 13.63 -31.40 -0.17
N ASP A 405 13.25 -32.50 -0.82
CA ASP A 405 13.27 -33.83 -0.24
C ASP A 405 14.69 -34.27 0.14
N ALA A 406 15.65 -33.98 -0.72
CA ALA A 406 17.06 -34.26 -0.53
C ALA A 406 17.70 -33.59 0.71
N TYR A 407 17.02 -32.67 1.37
CA TYR A 407 17.46 -32.11 2.64
C TYR A 407 17.18 -33.05 3.81
N TYR A 408 16.16 -33.89 3.70
CA TYR A 408 15.69 -34.78 4.74
C TYR A 408 15.99 -36.27 4.47
N SER A 409 16.26 -36.62 3.23
CA SER A 409 16.51 -38.00 2.78
C SER A 409 17.73 -38.04 1.87
N ASP A 410 18.63 -38.98 2.11
CA ASP A 410 19.80 -39.21 1.26
C ASP A 410 19.40 -39.78 -0.11
N GLU A 411 18.21 -40.35 -0.21
CA GLU A 411 17.64 -40.90 -1.48
C GLU A 411 16.97 -39.82 -2.33
N GLY A 412 16.74 -38.63 -1.80
CA GLY A 412 16.08 -37.50 -2.47
C GLY A 412 16.95 -36.91 -3.60
N ASP A 413 16.32 -36.53 -4.70
CA ASP A 413 17.02 -35.87 -5.82
C ASP A 413 17.46 -34.46 -5.39
N LYS A 414 18.79 -34.25 -5.37
CA LYS A 414 19.41 -32.99 -4.97
C LYS A 414 19.15 -31.83 -5.95
N SER A 415 18.78 -32.19 -7.19
CA SER A 415 18.51 -31.21 -8.25
C SER A 415 17.05 -30.71 -8.29
N VAL A 416 16.15 -31.30 -7.48
CA VAL A 416 14.72 -31.00 -7.49
C VAL A 416 14.32 -30.26 -6.21
N ALA A 417 13.49 -29.24 -6.39
CA ALA A 417 12.77 -28.55 -5.33
C ALA A 417 11.28 -28.49 -5.67
N GLU A 418 10.43 -28.44 -4.66
CA GLU A 418 8.99 -28.25 -4.81
C GLU A 418 8.60 -26.83 -4.34
N CYS A 419 7.83 -26.12 -5.15
CA CYS A 419 7.09 -24.94 -4.76
C CYS A 419 5.62 -25.33 -4.59
N ILE A 420 5.14 -25.34 -3.36
CA ILE A 420 3.77 -25.74 -3.02
C ILE A 420 2.95 -24.46 -2.86
N VAL A 421 2.05 -24.16 -3.80
CA VAL A 421 1.07 -23.08 -3.69
C VAL A 421 -0.06 -23.56 -2.79
N ALA A 422 0.05 -23.28 -1.50
CA ALA A 422 -0.87 -23.78 -0.47
C ALA A 422 -2.12 -22.90 -0.31
N LYS A 423 -2.05 -21.63 -0.70
CA LYS A 423 -3.17 -20.70 -0.77
C LYS A 423 -3.03 -19.85 -2.03
N ASN A 424 -4.15 -19.67 -2.75
CA ASN A 424 -4.26 -18.77 -3.89
C ASN A 424 -5.69 -18.20 -3.93
N ARG A 425 -5.84 -16.90 -3.70
CA ARG A 425 -7.17 -16.23 -3.76
C ARG A 425 -7.69 -16.06 -5.18
N HIS A 426 -6.80 -16.15 -6.17
CA HIS A 426 -7.12 -15.89 -7.58
C HIS A 426 -7.32 -17.16 -8.40
N GLY A 427 -7.07 -18.34 -7.83
CA GLY A 427 -7.14 -19.57 -8.59
C GLY A 427 -6.92 -20.83 -7.75
N GLN A 428 -6.41 -21.84 -8.42
CA GLN A 428 -6.18 -23.15 -7.83
C GLN A 428 -4.89 -23.18 -6.98
N THR A 429 -4.84 -24.14 -6.08
CA THR A 429 -3.63 -24.51 -5.35
C THR A 429 -3.02 -25.73 -5.99
N ASP A 430 -1.70 -25.77 -6.17
CA ASP A 430 -0.99 -26.88 -6.81
C ASP A 430 0.47 -26.92 -6.36
N LYS A 431 1.19 -27.93 -6.81
CA LYS A 431 2.63 -28.12 -6.57
C LYS A 431 3.39 -27.98 -7.89
N VAL A 432 4.40 -27.13 -7.88
CA VAL A 432 5.30 -26.93 -9.02
C VAL A 432 6.65 -27.53 -8.70
N GLN A 433 7.16 -28.36 -9.58
CA GLN A 433 8.53 -28.83 -9.51
C GLN A 433 9.48 -27.83 -10.13
N LEU A 434 10.57 -27.54 -9.43
CA LEU A 434 11.61 -26.61 -9.82
C LEU A 434 12.95 -27.33 -9.85
N GLY A 435 13.77 -27.02 -10.83
CA GLY A 435 15.18 -27.41 -10.82
C GLY A 435 15.95 -26.57 -9.79
N TRP A 436 16.77 -27.19 -8.97
CA TRP A 436 17.64 -26.53 -8.01
C TRP A 436 19.11 -26.82 -8.31
N ILE A 437 19.88 -25.78 -8.54
CA ILE A 437 21.33 -25.86 -8.73
C ILE A 437 22.01 -25.14 -7.56
N GLY A 438 22.32 -25.90 -6.52
CA GLY A 438 22.79 -25.37 -5.25
C GLY A 438 24.10 -24.60 -5.34
N GLU A 439 25.01 -25.01 -6.23
CA GLU A 439 26.31 -24.37 -6.48
C GLU A 439 26.13 -22.92 -6.93
N TYR A 440 25.10 -22.64 -7.72
CA TYR A 440 24.82 -21.30 -8.26
C TYR A 440 23.70 -20.58 -7.51
N THR A 441 23.13 -21.22 -6.45
CA THR A 441 21.93 -20.70 -5.75
C THR A 441 20.78 -20.36 -6.70
N LEU A 442 20.61 -21.19 -7.74
CA LEU A 442 19.72 -20.95 -8.86
C LEU A 442 18.56 -21.94 -8.86
N PHE A 443 17.34 -21.40 -8.93
CA PHE A 443 16.14 -22.15 -9.30
C PHE A 443 15.86 -22.01 -10.80
N ARG A 444 15.39 -23.07 -11.43
CA ARG A 444 14.96 -23.10 -12.83
C ARG A 444 13.57 -23.71 -12.96
N GLY A 445 12.79 -23.23 -13.91
CA GLY A 445 11.58 -23.91 -14.34
C GLY A 445 11.94 -25.25 -14.97
N LEU A 446 11.21 -26.30 -14.63
CA LEU A 446 11.25 -27.57 -15.33
C LEU A 446 10.13 -27.53 -16.36
N ASP A 447 10.46 -27.27 -17.63
CA ASP A 447 9.53 -27.40 -18.72
C ASP A 447 9.36 -28.88 -19.02
N PHE A 448 8.32 -29.51 -18.49
CA PHE A 448 7.83 -30.75 -19.03
C PHE A 448 7.17 -30.42 -20.37
N ARG A 449 7.89 -30.62 -21.51
CA ARG A 449 7.21 -30.79 -22.77
C ARG A 449 6.29 -31.99 -22.58
N ARG A 450 4.98 -31.79 -22.66
CA ARG A 450 4.09 -32.90 -23.00
C ARG A 450 4.52 -33.33 -24.36
N ASP A 451 5.20 -34.49 -24.44
CA ASP A 451 5.25 -35.26 -25.67
C ASP A 451 3.79 -35.65 -25.94
N ASP A 452 3.13 -34.86 -26.81
CA ASP A 452 1.82 -35.20 -27.34
C ASP A 452 2.02 -36.47 -28.20
N GLU A 453 1.56 -37.64 -27.66
CA GLU A 453 1.17 -38.79 -28.46
C GLU A 453 -0.19 -38.56 -29.11
#